data_c33e71814b7b0abd85cc83871810ebd8
#
_entry.id   c33e71814b7b0abd85cc83871810ebd8
#
_cell.length_a   1.000
_cell.length_b   1.000
_cell.length_c   1.000
_cell.angle_alpha   90.00
_cell.angle_beta   90.00
_cell.angle_gamma   90.00
#
_symmetry.space_group_name_H-M   'P 1'
#
loop_
_entity.id
_entity.type
_entity.pdbx_description
1 polymer ?
#
loop_
_entity_poly.entity_id
_entity_poly.type
_entity_poly.pdbx_seq_one_letter_code
_entity_poly.pdbx_strand_id
1 'polypeptide(L)'
;MRISWTVASDYQLDPTVSVEQVKSVGPIWGSWQTWRGCSTDNVICHQQKKARELLDRAFQAVCNFHIPRSLYESLGRPVGIRLYDGDFTQELDGIEDIVAMHLTAADSDIVLLLGFDWVLPKNTEDRFERHKITNRHGLIRGAITGNDRVQWVAIDCVDLDKSYQNISNLTCDSLQNALKLLI
;
A
#
# COMPACT_ATOMS: atom_id res chain seq x y z
N MET A 1 -15.40 6.58 12.91
CA MET A 1 -14.85 5.42 12.18
C MET A 1 -14.14 5.96 10.93
N ARG A 2 -12.84 5.74 10.81
CA ARG A 2 -12.02 6.20 9.68
C ARG A 2 -11.69 5.00 8.80
N ILE A 3 -12.04 5.11 7.53
CA ILE A 3 -11.80 4.07 6.52
C ILE A 3 -10.74 4.60 5.56
N SER A 4 -9.76 3.78 5.19
CA SER A 4 -8.75 4.13 4.20
C SER A 4 -8.41 2.92 3.33
N TRP A 5 -7.95 3.22 2.12
CA TRP A 5 -7.46 2.23 1.18
C TRP A 5 -5.94 2.10 1.26
N THR A 6 -5.44 0.88 1.17
CA THR A 6 -4.06 0.61 0.81
C THR A 6 -4.06 -0.20 -0.49
N VAL A 7 -3.45 0.36 -1.52
CA VAL A 7 -3.48 -0.21 -2.87
C VAL A 7 -2.08 -0.71 -3.24
N ALA A 8 -2.00 -1.94 -3.73
CA ALA A 8 -0.74 -2.55 -4.15
C ALA A 8 -0.11 -1.81 -5.33
N SER A 9 1.22 -1.84 -5.42
CA SER A 9 2.01 -1.08 -6.40
C SER A 9 1.70 -1.42 -7.85
N ASP A 10 1.34 -2.65 -8.12
CA ASP A 10 1.07 -3.22 -9.44
C ASP A 10 -0.43 -3.31 -9.77
N TYR A 11 -1.28 -2.88 -8.84
CA TYR A 11 -2.73 -2.90 -9.06
C TYR A 11 -3.16 -1.92 -10.16
N GLN A 12 -3.99 -2.39 -11.06
CA GLN A 12 -4.61 -1.60 -12.10
C GLN A 12 -6.09 -1.42 -11.78
N LEU A 13 -6.52 -0.18 -11.62
CA LEU A 13 -7.93 0.11 -11.35
C LEU A 13 -8.80 -0.39 -12.51
N ASP A 14 -9.88 -1.10 -12.19
CA ASP A 14 -10.87 -1.52 -13.17
C ASP A 14 -11.39 -0.29 -13.94
N PRO A 15 -11.35 -0.28 -15.30
CA PRO A 15 -11.78 0.85 -16.11
C PRO A 15 -13.24 1.27 -15.88
N THR A 16 -14.07 0.39 -15.30
CA THR A 16 -15.47 0.67 -14.97
C THR A 16 -15.66 1.39 -13.63
N VAL A 17 -14.57 1.54 -12.85
CA VAL A 17 -14.57 2.19 -11.54
C VAL A 17 -13.78 3.49 -11.63
N SER A 18 -14.38 4.61 -11.23
CA SER A 18 -13.65 5.87 -11.17
C SER A 18 -12.86 6.00 -9.86
N VAL A 19 -11.76 6.74 -9.92
CA VAL A 19 -10.95 7.05 -8.72
C VAL A 19 -11.78 7.80 -7.67
N GLU A 20 -12.70 8.67 -8.10
CA GLU A 20 -13.60 9.43 -7.25
C GLU A 20 -14.53 8.51 -6.44
N GLN A 21 -15.01 7.42 -7.03
CA GLN A 21 -15.81 6.43 -6.31
C GLN A 21 -14.99 5.76 -5.20
N VAL A 22 -13.72 5.42 -5.47
CA VAL A 22 -12.83 4.85 -4.45
C VAL A 22 -12.57 5.88 -3.34
N LYS A 23 -12.25 7.13 -3.70
CA LYS A 23 -11.99 8.22 -2.76
C LYS A 23 -13.20 8.63 -1.92
N SER A 24 -14.42 8.39 -2.41
CA SER A 24 -15.64 8.69 -1.64
C SER A 24 -15.78 7.82 -0.38
N VAL A 25 -15.14 6.64 -0.37
CA VAL A 25 -15.10 5.76 0.80
C VAL A 25 -14.00 6.19 1.79
N GLY A 26 -12.85 6.62 1.29
CA GLY A 26 -11.74 7.05 2.12
C GLY A 26 -10.46 7.35 1.33
N PRO A 27 -9.46 7.95 1.97
CA PRO A 27 -8.20 8.30 1.32
C PRO A 27 -7.43 7.05 0.85
N ILE A 28 -6.74 7.21 -0.27
CA ILE A 28 -5.96 6.15 -0.90
C ILE A 28 -4.48 6.31 -0.53
N TRP A 29 -3.88 5.24 -0.04
CA TRP A 29 -2.45 5.10 0.26
C TRP A 29 -1.81 4.11 -0.70
N GLY A 30 -0.60 4.41 -1.15
CA GLY A 30 0.16 3.50 -2.00
C GLY A 30 1.55 4.00 -2.31
N SER A 31 2.28 3.25 -3.13
CA SER A 31 3.58 3.65 -3.64
C SER A 31 3.46 4.73 -4.74
N TRP A 32 4.59 5.29 -5.13
CA TRP A 32 4.65 6.15 -6.32
C TRP A 32 4.26 5.39 -7.63
N GLN A 33 4.38 4.08 -7.64
CA GLN A 33 3.94 3.22 -8.76
C GLN A 33 2.41 3.14 -8.80
N THR A 34 1.78 2.93 -7.66
CA THR A 34 0.31 2.93 -7.50
C THR A 34 -0.30 4.23 -7.99
N TRP A 35 0.34 5.37 -7.71
CA TRP A 35 -0.15 6.68 -8.12
C TRP A 35 -0.38 6.79 -9.64
N ARG A 36 0.42 6.12 -10.45
CA ARG A 36 0.26 6.11 -11.91
C ARG A 36 -1.07 5.50 -12.38
N GLY A 37 -1.57 4.53 -11.62
CA GLY A 37 -2.82 3.84 -11.96
C GLY A 37 -4.05 4.34 -11.21
N CYS A 38 -3.88 4.97 -10.05
CA CYS A 38 -4.97 5.21 -9.11
C CYS A 38 -5.03 6.60 -8.48
N SER A 39 -4.15 7.55 -8.84
CA SER A 39 -4.12 8.93 -8.30
C SER A 39 -4.25 8.96 -6.76
N THR A 40 -3.35 8.30 -6.06
CA THR A 40 -3.35 8.15 -4.59
C THR A 40 -3.25 9.50 -3.87
N ASP A 41 -3.90 9.61 -2.71
CA ASP A 41 -3.84 10.82 -1.85
C ASP A 41 -2.56 10.87 -1.04
N ASN A 42 -2.04 9.69 -0.63
CA ASN A 42 -0.84 9.52 0.16
C ASN A 42 0.12 8.59 -0.57
N VAL A 43 1.25 9.13 -1.00
CA VAL A 43 2.25 8.41 -1.80
C VAL A 43 3.51 8.18 -1.00
N ILE A 44 3.94 6.92 -0.94
CA ILE A 44 5.18 6.50 -0.30
C ILE A 44 6.28 6.33 -1.36
N CYS A 45 7.46 6.86 -1.08
CA CYS A 45 8.65 6.62 -1.89
C CYS A 45 9.86 6.39 -0.97
N HIS A 46 10.44 5.21 -1.08
CA HIS A 46 11.59 4.77 -0.29
C HIS A 46 12.93 4.97 -1.03
N GLN A 47 12.88 5.04 -2.35
CA GLN A 47 14.06 5.11 -3.20
C GLN A 47 14.56 6.57 -3.35
N GLN A 48 15.79 6.85 -2.90
CA GLN A 48 16.37 8.21 -2.94
C GLN A 48 16.35 8.85 -4.33
N LYS A 49 16.79 8.11 -5.36
CA LYS A 49 16.81 8.59 -6.75
C LYS A 49 15.41 8.96 -7.23
N LYS A 50 14.43 8.11 -6.92
CA LYS A 50 13.05 8.33 -7.33
C LYS A 50 12.38 9.47 -6.58
N ALA A 51 12.63 9.55 -5.27
CA ALA A 51 12.14 10.65 -4.46
C ALA A 51 12.65 12.01 -4.98
N ARG A 52 13.94 12.11 -5.36
CA ARG A 52 14.50 13.32 -5.96
C ARG A 52 13.82 13.68 -7.27
N GLU A 53 13.66 12.73 -8.18
CA GLU A 53 12.95 12.94 -9.47
C GLU A 53 11.52 13.46 -9.27
N LEU A 54 10.79 12.92 -8.29
CA LEU A 54 9.43 13.33 -7.98
C LEU A 54 9.38 14.74 -7.36
N LEU A 55 10.32 15.06 -6.47
CA LEU A 55 10.44 16.40 -5.86
C LEU A 55 10.77 17.47 -6.90
N ASP A 56 11.66 17.18 -7.84
CA ASP A 56 12.01 18.08 -8.96
C ASP A 56 10.79 18.40 -9.85
N ARG A 57 9.78 17.53 -9.85
CA ARG A 57 8.49 17.72 -10.53
C ARG A 57 7.40 18.31 -9.63
N ALA A 58 7.75 18.81 -8.45
CA ALA A 58 6.81 19.35 -7.47
C ALA A 58 5.66 18.38 -7.11
N PHE A 59 5.96 17.08 -7.06
CA PHE A 59 4.98 16.02 -6.81
C PHE A 59 4.22 16.20 -5.47
N GLN A 60 4.90 16.74 -4.45
CA GLN A 60 4.32 17.07 -3.15
C GLN A 60 3.20 18.12 -3.22
N ALA A 61 3.04 18.82 -4.33
CA ALA A 61 1.94 19.77 -4.52
C ALA A 61 0.61 19.08 -4.91
N VAL A 62 0.65 17.82 -5.36
CA VAL A 62 -0.53 17.10 -5.85
C VAL A 62 -0.98 15.96 -4.94
N CYS A 63 -0.13 15.55 -3.97
CA CYS A 63 -0.45 14.50 -3.00
C CYS A 63 0.33 14.70 -1.69
N ASN A 64 -0.07 14.01 -0.64
CA ASN A 64 0.74 13.88 0.56
C ASN A 64 1.94 12.96 0.26
N PHE A 65 3.12 13.52 0.09
CA PHE A 65 4.31 12.78 -0.27
C PHE A 65 5.10 12.38 0.96
N HIS A 66 5.28 11.07 1.16
CA HIS A 66 5.92 10.48 2.32
C HIS A 66 7.26 9.87 1.95
N ILE A 67 8.31 10.24 2.67
CA ILE A 67 9.65 9.64 2.55
C ILE A 67 10.17 9.20 3.93
N PRO A 68 11.09 8.23 3.99
CA PRO A 68 11.72 7.89 5.26
C PRO A 68 12.58 9.06 5.77
N ARG A 69 12.59 9.24 7.09
CA ARG A 69 13.39 10.31 7.74
C ARG A 69 14.87 10.24 7.36
N SER A 70 15.41 9.05 7.16
CA SER A 70 16.80 8.81 6.75
C SER A 70 17.16 9.47 5.40
N LEU A 71 16.19 9.68 4.50
CA LEU A 71 16.43 10.35 3.21
C LEU A 71 16.31 11.88 3.26
N TYR A 72 15.74 12.45 4.31
CA TYR A 72 15.40 13.87 4.38
C TYR A 72 16.60 14.79 4.15
N GLU A 73 17.69 14.50 4.87
CA GLU A 73 18.95 15.29 4.76
C GLU A 73 19.58 15.15 3.37
N SER A 74 19.63 13.92 2.85
CA SER A 74 20.25 13.64 1.55
C SER A 74 19.48 14.23 0.37
N LEU A 75 18.20 14.55 0.56
CA LEU A 75 17.35 15.21 -0.44
C LEU A 75 17.33 16.74 -0.30
N GLY A 76 18.12 17.32 0.62
CA GLY A 76 18.24 18.75 0.81
C GLY A 76 17.11 19.37 1.62
N ARG A 77 16.49 18.62 2.53
CA ARG A 77 15.40 19.04 3.44
C ARG A 77 14.20 19.63 2.69
N PRO A 78 13.58 18.91 1.77
CA PRO A 78 12.49 19.42 0.98
C PRO A 78 11.30 19.84 1.85
N VAL A 79 10.59 20.89 1.41
CA VAL A 79 9.40 21.41 2.10
C VAL A 79 8.14 20.73 1.54
N GLY A 80 7.10 20.62 2.37
CA GLY A 80 5.80 20.09 1.95
C GLY A 80 5.73 18.57 1.86
N ILE A 81 6.68 17.87 2.47
CA ILE A 81 6.68 16.41 2.56
C ILE A 81 6.35 15.93 3.96
N ARG A 82 6.00 14.66 4.08
CA ARG A 82 5.80 13.96 5.35
C ARG A 82 6.92 12.96 5.59
N LEU A 83 7.36 12.85 6.83
CA LEU A 83 8.42 11.94 7.23
C LEU A 83 7.83 10.77 8.00
N TYR A 84 8.30 9.56 7.71
CA TYR A 84 8.02 8.40 8.53
C TYR A 84 9.32 7.81 9.09
N ASP A 85 9.20 7.22 10.28
CA ASP A 85 10.30 6.53 10.95
C ASP A 85 10.20 5.02 10.61
N GLY A 86 11.33 4.42 10.27
CA GLY A 86 11.45 3.00 9.99
C GLY A 86 12.76 2.68 9.29
N ASP A 87 13.49 1.73 9.84
CA ASP A 87 14.72 1.18 9.24
C ASP A 87 14.34 0.11 8.19
N PHE A 88 13.65 0.54 7.15
CA PHE A 88 13.42 -0.31 5.99
C PHE A 88 14.66 -0.27 5.07
N THR A 89 15.80 -0.67 5.62
CA THR A 89 17.09 -0.63 4.90
C THR A 89 17.23 -1.72 3.85
N GLN A 90 16.30 -2.64 3.77
CA GLN A 90 16.33 -3.70 2.77
C GLN A 90 15.72 -3.18 1.46
N GLU A 91 16.45 -3.31 0.37
CA GLU A 91 15.95 -3.18 -0.99
C GLU A 91 15.02 -4.37 -1.32
N LEU A 92 13.83 -4.37 -0.71
CA LEU A 92 12.79 -5.34 -1.00
C LEU A 92 11.82 -4.73 -2.00
N ASP A 93 11.59 -5.42 -3.10
CA ASP A 93 10.52 -5.07 -4.02
C ASP A 93 9.19 -5.02 -3.27
N GLY A 94 8.48 -3.89 -3.39
CA GLY A 94 7.20 -3.67 -2.72
C GLY A 94 7.29 -3.25 -1.25
N ILE A 95 8.47 -2.81 -0.77
CA ILE A 95 8.60 -2.28 0.60
C ILE A 95 7.68 -1.07 0.84
N GLU A 96 7.44 -0.27 -0.19
CA GLU A 96 6.55 0.88 -0.11
C GLU A 96 5.10 0.46 0.19
N ASP A 97 4.67 -0.70 -0.30
CA ASP A 97 3.33 -1.25 0.00
C ASP A 97 3.20 -1.61 1.49
N ILE A 98 4.27 -2.19 2.06
CA ILE A 98 4.30 -2.54 3.49
C ILE A 98 4.29 -1.28 4.36
N VAL A 99 5.07 -0.27 3.97
CA VAL A 99 5.07 1.03 4.66
C VAL A 99 3.70 1.68 4.55
N ALA A 100 3.07 1.64 3.36
CA ALA A 100 1.71 2.14 3.17
C ALA A 100 0.72 1.46 4.13
N MET A 101 0.78 0.13 4.27
CA MET A 101 -0.06 -0.62 5.21
C MET A 101 0.12 -0.13 6.65
N HIS A 102 1.37 0.03 7.13
CA HIS A 102 1.64 0.51 8.49
C HIS A 102 1.14 1.92 8.73
N LEU A 103 1.38 2.85 7.79
CA LEU A 103 0.95 4.23 7.91
C LEU A 103 -0.58 4.36 7.84
N THR A 104 -1.21 3.60 6.95
CA THR A 104 -2.68 3.55 6.85
C THR A 104 -3.29 3.02 8.14
N ALA A 105 -2.73 1.95 8.70
CA ALA A 105 -3.19 1.36 9.96
C ALA A 105 -3.05 2.32 11.16
N ALA A 106 -2.02 3.19 11.15
CA ALA A 106 -1.85 4.19 12.21
C ALA A 106 -2.98 5.23 12.23
N ASP A 107 -3.55 5.54 11.07
CA ASP A 107 -4.54 6.60 10.90
C ASP A 107 -5.99 6.12 10.73
N SER A 108 -6.24 4.79 10.68
CA SER A 108 -7.53 4.23 10.30
C SER A 108 -8.06 3.22 11.31
N ASP A 109 -9.38 3.08 11.35
CA ASP A 109 -10.07 2.02 12.10
C ASP A 109 -10.32 0.79 11.20
N ILE A 110 -10.54 1.05 9.90
CA ILE A 110 -10.71 0.02 8.86
C ILE A 110 -9.74 0.30 7.73
N VAL A 111 -8.97 -0.69 7.31
CA VAL A 111 -8.09 -0.65 6.15
C VAL A 111 -8.59 -1.61 5.08
N LEU A 112 -8.88 -1.05 3.92
CA LEU A 112 -9.28 -1.80 2.73
C LEU A 112 -8.04 -2.09 1.88
N LEU A 113 -7.65 -3.35 1.81
CA LEU A 113 -6.51 -3.82 1.00
C LEU A 113 -6.99 -4.13 -0.41
N LEU A 114 -6.42 -3.47 -1.41
CA LEU A 114 -6.82 -3.59 -2.80
C LEU A 114 -5.67 -4.14 -3.66
N GLY A 115 -5.91 -5.27 -4.31
CA GLY A 115 -5.00 -5.87 -5.28
C GLY A 115 -3.73 -6.48 -4.68
N PHE A 116 -3.74 -6.81 -3.40
CA PHE A 116 -2.61 -7.49 -2.77
C PHE A 116 -2.59 -8.98 -3.14
N ASP A 117 -1.53 -9.39 -3.79
CA ASP A 117 -1.31 -10.77 -4.18
C ASP A 117 -0.66 -11.56 -3.04
N TRP A 118 -1.36 -12.61 -2.58
CA TRP A 118 -0.94 -13.45 -1.45
C TRP A 118 -0.46 -14.82 -1.89
N VAL A 119 -0.46 -15.08 -3.19
CA VAL A 119 -0.08 -16.39 -3.72
C VAL A 119 1.43 -16.51 -3.75
N LEU A 120 1.95 -17.47 -3.02
CA LEU A 120 3.27 -18.01 -3.34
C LEU A 120 3.18 -18.67 -4.71
N PRO A 121 3.90 -18.20 -5.74
CA PRO A 121 3.90 -18.86 -7.03
C PRO A 121 4.34 -20.31 -6.83
N LYS A 122 3.41 -21.24 -7.07
CA LYS A 122 3.62 -22.68 -6.85
C LYS A 122 4.76 -23.24 -7.69
N ASN A 123 5.22 -22.51 -8.71
CA ASN A 123 6.15 -22.96 -9.74
C ASN A 123 7.37 -22.06 -9.94
N THR A 124 7.74 -21.23 -8.97
CA THR A 124 8.99 -20.45 -9.10
C THR A 124 10.17 -21.38 -8.85
N GLU A 125 10.85 -21.82 -9.90
CA GLU A 125 12.06 -22.64 -9.83
C GLU A 125 13.24 -21.85 -9.25
N ASP A 126 13.23 -20.53 -9.42
CA ASP A 126 14.26 -19.65 -8.88
C ASP A 126 14.14 -19.51 -7.35
N ARG A 127 15.16 -20.02 -6.66
CA ARG A 127 15.26 -19.93 -5.19
C ARG A 127 15.29 -18.52 -4.67
N PHE A 128 15.87 -17.58 -5.43
CA PHE A 128 16.01 -16.18 -5.02
C PHE A 128 14.68 -15.45 -5.10
N GLU A 129 13.95 -15.62 -6.19
CA GLU A 129 12.60 -15.07 -6.35
C GLU A 129 11.63 -15.65 -5.30
N ARG A 130 11.70 -16.96 -5.05
CA ARG A 130 10.89 -17.58 -3.98
C ARG A 130 11.18 -16.97 -2.62
N HIS A 131 12.45 -16.69 -2.31
CA HIS A 131 12.84 -16.08 -1.04
C HIS A 131 12.29 -14.63 -0.90
N LYS A 132 12.37 -13.82 -1.94
CA LYS A 132 11.79 -12.46 -1.97
C LYS A 132 10.29 -12.48 -1.70
N ILE A 133 9.56 -13.33 -2.41
CA ILE A 133 8.11 -13.46 -2.26
C ILE A 133 7.74 -13.92 -0.85
N THR A 134 8.46 -14.91 -0.29
CA THR A 134 8.24 -15.39 1.08
C THR A 134 8.47 -14.28 2.10
N ASN A 135 9.52 -13.46 1.92
CA ASN A 135 9.81 -12.33 2.80
C ASN A 135 8.72 -11.26 2.71
N ARG A 136 8.27 -10.89 1.50
CA ARG A 136 7.17 -9.94 1.29
C ARG A 136 5.90 -10.40 2.01
N HIS A 137 5.52 -11.67 1.87
CA HIS A 137 4.37 -12.25 2.57
C HIS A 137 4.52 -12.20 4.09
N GLY A 138 5.72 -12.49 4.60
CA GLY A 138 6.01 -12.38 6.03
C GLY A 138 5.83 -10.96 6.55
N LEU A 139 6.26 -9.95 5.79
CA LEU A 139 6.10 -8.53 6.14
C LEU A 139 4.64 -8.08 6.09
N ILE A 140 3.90 -8.47 5.06
CA ILE A 140 2.45 -8.19 4.95
C ILE A 140 1.72 -8.81 6.16
N ARG A 141 2.02 -10.07 6.45
CA ARG A 141 1.46 -10.75 7.63
C ARG A 141 1.81 -10.01 8.91
N GLY A 142 3.07 -9.59 9.07
CA GLY A 142 3.51 -8.79 10.22
C GLY A 142 2.75 -7.47 10.35
N ALA A 143 2.51 -6.77 9.24
CA ALA A 143 1.73 -5.52 9.23
C ALA A 143 0.29 -5.74 9.70
N ILE A 144 -0.36 -6.80 9.27
CA ILE A 144 -1.74 -7.14 9.64
C ILE A 144 -1.81 -7.58 11.10
N THR A 145 -0.98 -8.53 11.52
CA THR A 145 -1.03 -9.08 12.87
C THR A 145 -0.51 -8.13 13.95
N GLY A 146 0.41 -7.25 13.58
CA GLY A 146 0.95 -6.22 14.47
C GLY A 146 0.01 -5.03 14.70
N ASN A 147 -1.09 -4.94 13.95
CA ASN A 147 -2.09 -3.87 14.10
C ASN A 147 -3.47 -4.48 14.35
N ASP A 148 -3.61 -5.17 15.47
CA ASP A 148 -4.81 -5.92 15.90
C ASP A 148 -6.04 -5.03 16.16
N ARG A 149 -5.83 -3.74 16.44
CA ARG A 149 -6.87 -2.72 16.60
C ARG A 149 -7.57 -2.33 15.29
N VAL A 150 -6.99 -2.65 14.15
CA VAL A 150 -7.48 -2.28 12.84
C VAL A 150 -8.25 -3.45 12.24
N GLN A 151 -9.41 -3.16 11.69
CA GLN A 151 -10.12 -4.14 10.88
C GLN A 151 -9.57 -4.10 9.45
N TRP A 152 -9.04 -5.23 8.99
CA TRP A 152 -8.51 -5.40 7.65
C TRP A 152 -9.56 -6.08 6.76
N VAL A 153 -9.77 -5.52 5.58
CA VAL A 153 -10.70 -6.07 4.58
C VAL A 153 -9.96 -6.19 3.26
N ALA A 154 -9.90 -7.40 2.72
CA ALA A 154 -9.25 -7.65 1.45
C ALA A 154 -10.25 -7.62 0.29
N ILE A 155 -9.90 -6.88 -0.75
CA ILE A 155 -10.75 -6.67 -1.92
C ILE A 155 -9.90 -6.92 -3.17
N ASP A 156 -10.44 -7.71 -4.11
CA ASP A 156 -9.75 -8.06 -5.35
C ASP A 156 -8.33 -8.62 -5.08
N CYS A 157 -8.24 -9.48 -4.07
CA CYS A 157 -7.02 -10.14 -3.65
C CYS A 157 -7.12 -11.63 -3.96
N VAL A 158 -6.11 -12.19 -4.61
CA VAL A 158 -6.07 -13.60 -4.95
C VAL A 158 -5.58 -14.42 -3.76
N ASP A 159 -6.31 -15.48 -3.41
CA ASP A 159 -5.97 -16.52 -2.42
C ASP A 159 -5.43 -16.01 -1.07
N LEU A 160 -6.27 -15.24 -0.37
CA LEU A 160 -6.02 -14.90 1.02
C LEU A 160 -5.94 -16.17 1.88
N ASP A 161 -4.81 -16.37 2.53
CA ASP A 161 -4.71 -17.43 3.54
C ASP A 161 -5.66 -17.11 4.70
N LYS A 162 -6.73 -17.92 4.82
CA LYS A 162 -7.76 -17.77 5.85
C LYS A 162 -7.23 -17.88 7.29
N SER A 163 -5.94 -18.15 7.46
CA SER A 163 -5.26 -18.17 8.77
C SER A 163 -5.05 -16.78 9.40
N TYR A 164 -5.33 -15.70 8.68
CA TYR A 164 -5.28 -14.34 9.23
C TYR A 164 -6.51 -14.05 10.08
N GLN A 165 -6.39 -14.13 11.38
CA GLN A 165 -7.49 -13.95 12.33
C GLN A 165 -8.10 -12.54 12.32
N ASN A 166 -7.35 -11.54 11.86
CA ASN A 166 -7.76 -10.13 11.86
C ASN A 166 -8.37 -9.66 10.52
N ILE A 167 -8.45 -10.53 9.52
CA ILE A 167 -9.09 -10.19 8.25
C ILE A 167 -10.53 -10.64 8.33
N SER A 168 -11.44 -9.67 8.33
CA SER A 168 -12.86 -9.99 8.17
C SER A 168 -13.07 -10.56 6.76
N ASN A 169 -13.81 -11.67 6.69
CA ASN A 169 -14.07 -12.43 5.46
C ASN A 169 -14.92 -11.69 4.40
N LEU A 170 -14.86 -10.38 4.32
CA LEU A 170 -15.33 -9.64 3.16
C LEU A 170 -14.30 -9.78 2.04
N THR A 171 -14.15 -10.98 1.54
CA THR A 171 -13.55 -11.18 0.22
C THR A 171 -14.61 -10.78 -0.80
N CYS A 172 -14.57 -9.54 -1.22
CA CYS A 172 -15.34 -9.12 -2.37
C CYS A 172 -14.57 -9.57 -3.62
N ASP A 173 -15.22 -10.36 -4.48
CA ASP A 173 -14.63 -10.87 -5.70
C ASP A 173 -14.25 -9.77 -6.70
N SER A 174 -14.69 -8.53 -6.46
CA SER A 174 -14.30 -7.37 -7.26
C SER A 174 -14.47 -6.07 -6.48
N LEU A 175 -13.66 -5.07 -6.85
CA LEU A 175 -13.77 -3.70 -6.34
C LEU A 175 -15.17 -3.11 -6.55
N GLN A 176 -15.80 -3.38 -7.71
CA GLN A 176 -17.13 -2.88 -8.02
C GLN A 176 -18.19 -3.39 -7.04
N ASN A 177 -18.12 -4.67 -6.65
CA ASN A 177 -19.04 -5.23 -5.65
C ASN A 177 -18.76 -4.67 -4.25
N ALA A 178 -17.50 -4.47 -3.89
CA ALA A 178 -17.13 -3.85 -2.64
C ALA A 178 -17.69 -2.43 -2.51
N LEU A 179 -17.53 -1.60 -3.54
CA LEU A 179 -18.05 -0.24 -3.56
C LEU A 179 -19.57 -0.17 -3.38
N LYS A 180 -20.32 -1.09 -3.97
CA LYS A 180 -21.79 -1.18 -3.78
C LYS A 180 -22.21 -1.47 -2.33
N LEU A 181 -21.33 -2.07 -1.53
CA LEU A 181 -21.58 -2.38 -0.14
C LEU A 181 -21.12 -1.27 0.81
N LEU A 182 -20.19 -0.41 0.36
CA LEU A 182 -19.55 0.62 1.16
C LEU A 182 -20.15 2.02 0.94
N ILE A 183 -20.84 2.23 -0.18
CA ILE A 183 -21.55 3.47 -0.55
C ILE A 183 -23.06 3.24 -0.41
#